data_d7608b657586c3f7eaf4204ea10f76eb
#
_entry.id   d7608b657586c3f7eaf4204ea10f76eb
#
_cell.length_a   1.000
_cell.length_b   1.000
_cell.length_c   1.000
_cell.angle_alpha   90.00
_cell.angle_beta   90.00
_cell.angle_gamma   90.00
#
_symmetry.space_group_name_H-M   'P 1'
#
loop_
_entity.id
_entity.type
_entity.pdbx_description
1 polymer ?
#
loop_
_entity_poly.entity_id
_entity_poly.type
_entity_poly.pdbx_seq_one_letter_code
_entity_poly.pdbx_strand_id
1 'polypeptide(L)'
;MLIRYNFRELVFLQNYAEELCRTYVKLPRVMSSILALSITLCVLSITFLISIESFLGPVRFGNDAAMIKELGDELNRTVIETSQYTGMPLRFREKLILSDSQAAECSKKMISNFYAMNDKLIESNTVYKMLDHNVNGVGYSSKDKEYWTSVKVKFRNNLNEYVEAKKSQMQISRMQHFYQFLSTISWAGLFVFGSLIILIVRYLFAHRINKWRLFYGSGLAMIISGGLLMTIALFFSLGSIAFGIGDLLYVREICFSMVRLQWMFSAMLIILGFVIFMTSRLKIESLLSHYRFDR
;
A
#
# COMPACT_ATOMS: atom_id res chain seq x y z
N MET A 1 -41.89 3.42 57.03
CA MET A 1 -41.96 2.00 56.53
C MET A 1 -40.58 1.56 56.20
N LEU A 2 -39.80 0.97 57.15
CA LEU A 2 -38.43 0.52 56.96
C LEU A 2 -38.47 -0.84 56.27
N ILE A 3 -38.04 -0.90 55.01
CA ILE A 3 -37.87 -2.17 54.27
C ILE A 3 -36.70 -2.90 54.90
N ARG A 4 -37.00 -3.92 55.72
CA ARG A 4 -36.04 -4.91 56.22
C ARG A 4 -35.59 -5.76 55.00
N TYR A 5 -34.54 -5.35 54.35
CA TYR A 5 -33.85 -6.24 53.43
C TYR A 5 -33.30 -7.43 54.18
N ASN A 6 -33.70 -8.62 53.75
CA ASN A 6 -33.28 -9.88 54.36
C ASN A 6 -31.77 -10.02 54.15
N PHE A 7 -31.00 -10.23 55.21
CA PHE A 7 -29.53 -10.30 55.18
C PHE A 7 -29.01 -11.32 54.13
N ARG A 8 -29.78 -12.35 53.83
CA ARG A 8 -29.50 -13.31 52.75
C ARG A 8 -29.55 -12.68 51.36
N GLU A 9 -30.48 -11.77 51.10
CA GLU A 9 -30.58 -11.08 49.81
C GLU A 9 -29.43 -10.09 49.61
N LEU A 10 -28.98 -9.45 50.67
CA LEU A 10 -27.82 -8.55 50.65
C LEU A 10 -26.52 -9.30 50.36
N VAL A 11 -26.30 -10.47 50.96
CA VAL A 11 -25.14 -11.35 50.72
C VAL A 11 -25.19 -11.92 49.30
N PHE A 12 -26.39 -12.28 48.81
CA PHE A 12 -26.55 -12.76 47.43
C PHE A 12 -26.24 -11.66 46.41
N LEU A 13 -26.73 -10.45 46.63
CA LEU A 13 -26.43 -9.29 45.77
C LEU A 13 -24.96 -8.90 45.82
N GLN A 14 -24.31 -9.01 46.97
CA GLN A 14 -22.88 -8.74 47.11
C GLN A 14 -22.02 -9.80 46.40
N ASN A 15 -22.34 -11.08 46.55
CA ASN A 15 -21.67 -12.18 45.85
C ASN A 15 -21.90 -12.10 44.33
N TYR A 16 -23.12 -11.75 43.91
CA TYR A 16 -23.44 -11.57 42.50
C TYR A 16 -22.70 -10.34 41.89
N ALA A 17 -22.58 -9.25 42.64
CA ALA A 17 -21.81 -8.10 42.25
C ALA A 17 -20.31 -8.38 42.17
N GLU A 18 -19.75 -9.18 43.11
CA GLU A 18 -18.36 -9.63 43.07
C GLU A 18 -18.08 -10.58 41.91
N GLU A 19 -18.98 -11.50 41.62
CA GLU A 19 -18.87 -12.45 40.52
C GLU A 19 -18.99 -11.75 39.18
N LEU A 20 -19.91 -10.78 39.03
CA LEU A 20 -20.02 -9.87 37.93
C LEU A 20 -18.73 -9.05 37.76
N CYS A 21 -18.16 -8.49 38.82
CA CYS A 21 -16.90 -7.76 38.78
C CYS A 21 -15.73 -8.66 38.36
N ARG A 22 -15.64 -9.88 38.83
CA ARG A 22 -14.60 -10.86 38.47
C ARG A 22 -14.72 -11.28 36.99
N THR A 23 -15.92 -11.56 36.51
CA THR A 23 -16.19 -11.93 35.12
C THR A 23 -15.88 -10.76 34.18
N TYR A 24 -16.26 -9.53 34.55
CA TYR A 24 -16.01 -8.32 33.79
C TYR A 24 -14.53 -7.88 33.78
N VAL A 25 -13.70 -8.30 34.75
CA VAL A 25 -12.26 -7.93 34.76
C VAL A 25 -11.42 -8.84 33.85
N LYS A 26 -11.80 -10.12 33.68
CA LYS A 26 -11.01 -11.05 32.83
C LYS A 26 -11.30 -10.89 31.34
N LEU A 27 -12.55 -10.78 30.93
CA LEU A 27 -12.94 -10.64 29.54
C LEU A 27 -12.36 -9.39 28.85
N PRO A 28 -12.38 -8.19 29.46
CA PRO A 28 -11.83 -6.98 28.84
C PRO A 28 -10.33 -7.05 28.51
N ARG A 29 -9.51 -7.76 29.30
CA ARG A 29 -8.07 -7.86 29.05
C ARG A 29 -7.73 -8.67 27.80
N VAL A 30 -8.35 -9.83 27.65
CA VAL A 30 -8.14 -10.69 26.46
C VAL A 30 -8.63 -9.96 25.20
N MET A 31 -9.82 -9.37 25.28
CA MET A 31 -10.38 -8.60 24.16
C MET A 31 -9.53 -7.37 23.81
N SER A 32 -8.99 -6.66 24.81
CA SER A 32 -8.08 -5.54 24.57
C SER A 32 -6.78 -6.00 23.88
N SER A 33 -6.25 -7.17 24.23
CA SER A 33 -5.05 -7.72 23.60
C SER A 33 -5.30 -8.13 22.15
N ILE A 34 -6.43 -8.79 21.87
CA ILE A 34 -6.82 -9.14 20.49
C ILE A 34 -7.06 -7.87 19.68
N LEU A 35 -7.73 -6.88 20.25
CA LEU A 35 -7.97 -5.59 19.60
C LEU A 35 -6.67 -4.87 19.32
N ALA A 36 -5.72 -4.85 20.26
CA ALA A 36 -4.41 -4.25 20.07
C ALA A 36 -3.64 -4.91 18.91
N LEU A 37 -3.61 -6.25 18.88
CA LEU A 37 -2.99 -6.99 17.79
C LEU A 37 -3.65 -6.69 16.44
N SER A 38 -4.98 -6.66 16.40
CA SER A 38 -5.73 -6.35 15.17
C SER A 38 -5.47 -4.93 14.67
N ILE A 39 -5.42 -3.93 15.56
CA ILE A 39 -5.07 -2.55 15.23
C ILE A 39 -3.63 -2.50 14.69
N THR A 40 -2.68 -3.15 15.36
CA THR A 40 -1.27 -3.20 14.93
C THR A 40 -1.15 -3.74 13.50
N LEU A 41 -1.76 -4.89 13.22
CA LEU A 41 -1.71 -5.54 11.92
C LEU A 41 -2.45 -4.74 10.83
N CYS A 42 -3.56 -4.09 11.18
CA CYS A 42 -4.28 -3.20 10.28
C CYS A 42 -3.42 -1.98 9.90
N VAL A 43 -2.78 -1.34 10.87
CA VAL A 43 -1.91 -0.19 10.63
C VAL A 43 -0.65 -0.59 9.85
N LEU A 44 -0.07 -1.77 10.12
CA LEU A 44 1.03 -2.32 9.33
C LEU A 44 0.62 -2.49 7.86
N SER A 45 -0.56 -3.05 7.60
CA SER A 45 -1.09 -3.20 6.25
C SER A 45 -1.29 -1.85 5.55
N ILE A 46 -1.82 -0.85 6.26
CA ILE A 46 -2.00 0.52 5.73
C ILE A 46 -0.66 1.17 5.42
N THR A 47 0.30 1.15 6.35
CA THR A 47 1.61 1.79 6.17
C THR A 47 2.38 1.14 5.03
N PHE A 48 2.27 -0.18 4.90
CA PHE A 48 2.89 -0.93 3.82
C PHE A 48 2.26 -0.59 2.47
N LEU A 49 0.92 -0.56 2.40
CA LEU A 49 0.19 -0.17 1.19
C LEU A 49 0.56 1.26 0.74
N ILE A 50 0.52 2.24 1.66
CA ILE A 50 0.90 3.63 1.37
C ILE A 50 2.34 3.71 0.86
N SER A 51 3.27 2.94 1.48
CA SER A 51 4.67 2.93 1.07
C SER A 51 4.85 2.33 -0.32
N ILE A 52 4.19 1.22 -0.63
CA ILE A 52 4.22 0.61 -1.96
C ILE A 52 3.65 1.58 -3.01
N GLU A 53 2.47 2.13 -2.75
CA GLU A 53 1.83 3.07 -3.68
C GLU A 53 2.65 4.34 -3.88
N SER A 54 3.31 4.84 -2.84
CA SER A 54 4.15 6.04 -2.93
C SER A 54 5.43 5.82 -3.74
N PHE A 55 5.99 4.61 -3.72
CA PHE A 55 7.27 4.33 -4.39
C PHE A 55 7.13 3.50 -5.67
N LEU A 56 6.13 2.65 -5.76
CA LEU A 56 5.88 1.77 -6.90
C LEU A 56 4.53 2.04 -7.57
N GLY A 57 3.72 2.97 -7.04
CA GLY A 57 2.36 3.20 -7.49
C GLY A 57 2.26 3.95 -8.83
N PRO A 58 1.12 3.80 -9.53
CA PRO A 58 0.88 4.39 -10.84
C PRO A 58 0.91 5.92 -10.83
N VAL A 59 0.52 6.54 -9.71
CA VAL A 59 0.48 8.00 -9.57
C VAL A 59 1.87 8.62 -9.62
N ARG A 60 2.86 7.98 -8.98
CA ARG A 60 4.23 8.47 -9.00
C ARG A 60 4.84 8.33 -10.38
N PHE A 61 4.82 7.14 -10.93
CA PHE A 61 5.47 6.86 -12.21
C PHE A 61 4.75 7.52 -13.39
N GLY A 62 3.42 7.63 -13.34
CA GLY A 62 2.64 8.29 -14.39
C GLY A 62 2.83 9.81 -14.46
N ASN A 63 3.34 10.44 -13.39
CA ASN A 63 3.61 11.88 -13.31
C ASN A 63 5.10 12.23 -13.22
N ASP A 64 5.99 11.24 -13.12
CA ASP A 64 7.43 11.46 -13.06
C ASP A 64 7.98 11.75 -14.48
N ALA A 65 8.27 13.03 -14.73
CA ALA A 65 8.78 13.48 -16.03
C ALA A 65 10.13 12.82 -16.38
N ALA A 66 10.98 12.54 -15.40
CA ALA A 66 12.27 11.88 -15.61
C ALA A 66 12.07 10.43 -16.05
N MET A 67 11.18 9.70 -15.39
CA MET A 67 10.87 8.31 -15.75
C MET A 67 10.16 8.20 -17.11
N ILE A 68 9.20 9.10 -17.38
CA ILE A 68 8.53 9.16 -18.70
C ILE A 68 9.55 9.39 -19.80
N LYS A 69 10.51 10.28 -19.56
CA LYS A 69 11.60 10.56 -20.52
C LYS A 69 12.50 9.34 -20.69
N GLU A 70 12.95 8.73 -19.61
CA GLU A 70 13.83 7.54 -19.65
C GLU A 70 13.18 6.36 -20.41
N LEU A 71 11.89 6.09 -20.16
CA LEU A 71 11.14 5.08 -20.91
C LEU A 71 10.98 5.46 -22.39
N GLY A 72 10.77 6.73 -22.68
CA GLY A 72 10.68 7.25 -24.05
C GLY A 72 11.99 7.11 -24.80
N ASP A 73 13.12 7.45 -24.16
CA ASP A 73 14.47 7.31 -24.70
C ASP A 73 14.80 5.83 -24.96
N GLU A 74 14.41 4.93 -24.04
CA GLU A 74 14.60 3.49 -24.20
C GLU A 74 13.75 2.93 -25.35
N LEU A 75 12.52 3.46 -25.53
CA LEU A 75 11.68 3.07 -26.65
C LEU A 75 12.26 3.55 -27.98
N ASN A 76 12.76 4.78 -28.03
CA ASN A 76 13.46 5.31 -29.21
C ASN A 76 14.74 4.51 -29.54
N ARG A 77 15.51 4.09 -28.49
CA ARG A 77 16.63 3.17 -28.67
C ARG A 77 16.18 1.86 -29.30
N THR A 78 15.07 1.28 -28.82
CA THR A 78 14.49 0.04 -29.37
C THR A 78 14.10 0.22 -30.84
N VAL A 79 13.51 1.36 -31.22
CA VAL A 79 13.20 1.68 -32.61
C VAL A 79 14.47 1.75 -33.48
N ILE A 80 15.53 2.43 -33.00
CA ILE A 80 16.81 2.54 -33.70
C ILE A 80 17.46 1.16 -33.87
N GLU A 81 17.54 0.35 -32.82
CA GLU A 81 18.09 -1.00 -32.87
C GLU A 81 17.31 -1.90 -33.85
N THR A 82 15.97 -1.85 -33.80
CA THR A 82 15.11 -2.56 -34.77
C THR A 82 15.38 -2.09 -36.22
N SER A 83 15.59 -0.81 -36.42
CA SER A 83 15.88 -0.26 -37.74
C SER A 83 17.26 -0.72 -38.24
N GLN A 84 18.26 -0.83 -37.36
CA GLN A 84 19.57 -1.42 -37.67
C GLN A 84 19.44 -2.89 -38.08
N TYR A 85 18.70 -3.67 -37.29
CA TYR A 85 18.46 -5.07 -37.58
C TYR A 85 17.69 -5.28 -38.91
N THR A 86 16.83 -4.35 -39.24
CA THR A 86 16.13 -4.36 -40.56
C THR A 86 17.03 -4.00 -41.72
N GLY A 87 18.26 -3.48 -41.47
CA GLY A 87 19.22 -3.08 -42.49
C GLY A 87 18.95 -1.70 -43.09
N MET A 88 18.27 -0.81 -42.37
CA MET A 88 17.93 0.54 -42.83
C MET A 88 19.19 1.43 -42.93
N PRO A 89 19.30 2.33 -43.98
CA PRO A 89 20.37 3.29 -44.11
C PRO A 89 20.44 4.25 -42.91
N LEU A 90 21.65 4.65 -42.50
CA LEU A 90 21.87 5.50 -41.33
C LEU A 90 21.03 6.79 -41.38
N ARG A 91 21.06 7.49 -42.51
CA ARG A 91 20.31 8.75 -42.76
C ARG A 91 18.80 8.60 -42.52
N PHE A 92 18.24 7.40 -42.75
CA PHE A 92 16.83 7.11 -42.57
C PHE A 92 16.56 6.78 -41.09
N ARG A 93 17.46 6.02 -40.45
CA ARG A 93 17.36 5.65 -39.03
C ARG A 93 17.36 6.86 -38.10
N GLU A 94 18.20 7.87 -38.39
CA GLU A 94 18.27 9.11 -37.59
C GLU A 94 16.97 9.92 -37.63
N LYS A 95 16.19 9.77 -38.71
CA LYS A 95 14.86 10.41 -38.80
C LYS A 95 13.74 9.57 -38.24
N LEU A 96 13.90 8.24 -38.20
CA LEU A 96 12.88 7.31 -37.74
C LEU A 96 12.88 7.21 -36.21
N ILE A 97 12.43 8.28 -35.55
CA ILE A 97 12.30 8.40 -34.11
C ILE A 97 10.91 8.89 -33.75
N LEU A 98 10.46 8.53 -32.54
CA LEU A 98 9.24 9.11 -31.97
C LEU A 98 9.54 10.52 -31.48
N SER A 99 8.63 11.45 -31.72
CA SER A 99 8.72 12.79 -31.10
C SER A 99 8.58 12.68 -29.58
N ASP A 100 9.05 13.68 -28.84
CA ASP A 100 8.98 13.69 -27.36
C ASP A 100 7.54 13.48 -26.85
N SER A 101 6.55 14.06 -27.52
CA SER A 101 5.14 13.89 -27.18
C SER A 101 4.64 12.46 -27.42
N GLN A 102 5.04 11.84 -28.53
CA GLN A 102 4.68 10.46 -28.87
C GLN A 102 5.38 9.46 -27.92
N ALA A 103 6.67 9.70 -27.64
CA ALA A 103 7.43 8.92 -26.69
C ALA A 103 6.81 8.99 -25.30
N ALA A 104 6.41 10.19 -24.83
CA ALA A 104 5.72 10.37 -23.56
C ALA A 104 4.35 9.69 -23.52
N GLU A 105 3.57 9.72 -24.59
CA GLU A 105 2.30 9.00 -24.68
C GLU A 105 2.51 7.48 -24.59
N CYS A 106 3.49 6.96 -25.31
CA CYS A 106 3.86 5.54 -25.24
C CYS A 106 4.32 5.15 -23.84
N SER A 107 5.16 5.95 -23.18
CA SER A 107 5.63 5.72 -21.81
C SER A 107 4.49 5.67 -20.81
N LYS A 108 3.53 6.58 -20.90
CA LYS A 108 2.32 6.55 -20.05
C LYS A 108 1.48 5.28 -20.27
N LYS A 109 1.35 4.84 -21.53
CA LYS A 109 0.68 3.57 -21.85
C LYS A 109 1.44 2.37 -21.28
N MET A 110 2.78 2.37 -21.37
CA MET A 110 3.62 1.32 -20.77
C MET A 110 3.41 1.24 -19.26
N ILE A 111 3.40 2.36 -18.56
CA ILE A 111 3.13 2.44 -17.13
C ILE A 111 1.72 1.93 -16.82
N SER A 112 0.71 2.39 -17.54
CA SER A 112 -0.67 1.94 -17.34
C SER A 112 -0.82 0.43 -17.54
N ASN A 113 -0.22 -0.12 -18.59
CA ASN A 113 -0.27 -1.55 -18.90
C ASN A 113 0.50 -2.38 -17.87
N PHE A 114 1.60 -1.83 -17.31
CA PHE A 114 2.32 -2.45 -16.21
C PHE A 114 1.41 -2.68 -15.01
N TYR A 115 0.68 -1.66 -14.58
CA TYR A 115 -0.22 -1.76 -13.42
C TYR A 115 -1.50 -2.55 -13.71
N ALA A 116 -1.97 -2.52 -14.97
CA ALA A 116 -3.10 -3.35 -15.40
C ALA A 116 -2.75 -4.83 -15.58
N MET A 117 -1.47 -5.23 -15.34
CA MET A 117 -0.99 -6.61 -15.54
C MET A 117 -1.18 -7.13 -16.96
N ASN A 118 -1.16 -6.24 -17.94
CA ASN A 118 -1.25 -6.63 -19.32
C ASN A 118 -0.01 -7.42 -19.76
N ASP A 119 -0.22 -8.48 -20.54
CA ASP A 119 0.89 -9.29 -21.07
C ASP A 119 1.88 -8.48 -21.90
N LYS A 120 1.42 -7.42 -22.55
CA LYS A 120 2.24 -6.53 -23.37
C LYS A 120 2.30 -5.15 -22.71
N LEU A 121 3.50 -4.68 -22.40
CA LEU A 121 3.71 -3.32 -21.86
C LEU A 121 3.32 -2.25 -22.89
N ILE A 122 3.64 -2.49 -24.15
CA ILE A 122 3.20 -1.66 -25.26
C ILE A 122 2.92 -2.56 -26.47
N GLU A 123 1.86 -2.23 -27.20
CA GLU A 123 1.62 -2.86 -28.47
C GLU A 123 2.56 -2.27 -29.52
N SER A 124 3.41 -3.09 -30.13
CA SER A 124 4.29 -2.70 -31.23
C SER A 124 3.56 -2.02 -32.37
N ASN A 125 2.28 -2.41 -32.60
CA ASN A 125 1.42 -1.78 -33.60
C ASN A 125 1.12 -0.30 -33.29
N THR A 126 1.05 0.09 -32.03
CA THR A 126 0.89 1.50 -31.63
C THR A 126 2.13 2.30 -32.01
N VAL A 127 3.32 1.80 -31.66
CA VAL A 127 4.59 2.43 -32.04
C VAL A 127 4.74 2.51 -33.55
N TYR A 128 4.47 1.41 -34.24
CA TYR A 128 4.52 1.35 -35.69
C TYR A 128 3.59 2.38 -36.37
N LYS A 129 2.35 2.54 -35.92
CA LYS A 129 1.42 3.52 -36.46
C LYS A 129 1.91 4.95 -36.30
N MET A 130 2.52 5.28 -35.15
CA MET A 130 3.12 6.61 -34.92
C MET A 130 4.28 6.86 -35.86
N LEU A 131 5.16 5.87 -36.03
CA LEU A 131 6.29 5.97 -36.96
C LEU A 131 5.83 6.04 -38.43
N ASP A 132 4.84 5.28 -38.86
CA ASP A 132 4.26 5.34 -40.18
C ASP A 132 3.62 6.71 -40.46
N HIS A 133 2.93 7.27 -39.47
CA HIS A 133 2.40 8.64 -39.53
C HIS A 133 3.52 9.68 -39.70
N ASN A 134 4.60 9.54 -38.92
CA ASN A 134 5.75 10.46 -39.00
C ASN A 134 6.40 10.43 -40.38
N VAL A 135 6.64 9.24 -40.92
CA VAL A 135 7.25 9.10 -42.26
C VAL A 135 6.34 9.64 -43.38
N ASN A 136 5.03 9.50 -43.25
CA ASN A 136 4.08 10.01 -44.21
C ASN A 136 3.83 11.53 -44.07
N GLY A 137 4.23 12.12 -42.96
CA GLY A 137 4.09 13.54 -42.62
C GLY A 137 5.10 14.45 -43.35
N VAL A 138 5.19 15.68 -42.84
CA VAL A 138 6.13 16.70 -43.33
C VAL A 138 7.56 16.36 -42.84
N GLY A 139 8.55 16.43 -43.69
CA GLY A 139 9.97 16.23 -43.36
C GLY A 139 10.63 15.00 -43.99
N TYR A 140 9.86 14.08 -44.54
CA TYR A 140 10.40 12.96 -45.32
C TYR A 140 10.29 13.22 -46.82
N SER A 141 11.39 12.93 -47.55
CA SER A 141 11.41 13.04 -49.01
C SER A 141 10.54 11.94 -49.64
N SER A 142 10.17 12.16 -50.93
CA SER A 142 9.44 11.13 -51.69
C SER A 142 10.20 9.81 -51.78
N LYS A 143 11.53 9.86 -51.87
CA LYS A 143 12.41 8.68 -51.85
C LYS A 143 12.41 7.96 -50.51
N ASP A 144 12.34 8.69 -49.40
CA ASP A 144 12.25 8.09 -48.06
C ASP A 144 10.89 7.40 -47.85
N LYS A 145 9.81 7.97 -48.38
CA LYS A 145 8.46 7.38 -48.33
C LYS A 145 8.35 6.10 -49.16
N GLU A 146 8.96 6.12 -50.36
CA GLU A 146 9.02 4.95 -51.21
C GLU A 146 9.84 3.83 -50.56
N TYR A 147 11.01 4.17 -50.02
CA TYR A 147 11.83 3.24 -49.24
C TYR A 147 11.08 2.65 -48.05
N TRP A 148 10.42 3.50 -47.26
CA TRP A 148 9.60 3.04 -46.13
C TRP A 148 8.54 2.04 -46.59
N THR A 149 7.85 2.32 -47.66
CA THR A 149 6.82 1.42 -48.19
C THR A 149 7.36 0.03 -48.51
N SER A 150 8.62 -0.04 -48.97
CA SER A 150 9.26 -1.32 -49.30
C SER A 150 9.72 -2.13 -48.05
N VAL A 151 10.07 -1.48 -46.94
CA VAL A 151 10.66 -2.12 -45.76
C VAL A 151 9.71 -2.20 -44.56
N LYS A 152 8.60 -1.45 -44.55
CA LYS A 152 7.73 -1.29 -43.38
C LYS A 152 7.17 -2.60 -42.80
N VAL A 153 6.89 -3.59 -43.64
CA VAL A 153 6.37 -4.90 -43.20
C VAL A 153 7.45 -5.66 -42.43
N LYS A 154 8.66 -5.67 -42.99
CA LYS A 154 9.81 -6.32 -42.31
C LYS A 154 10.17 -5.62 -41.01
N PHE A 155 10.16 -4.28 -41.00
CA PHE A 155 10.38 -3.49 -39.79
C PHE A 155 9.33 -3.77 -38.72
N ARG A 156 8.03 -3.83 -39.10
CA ARG A 156 6.96 -4.15 -38.15
C ARG A 156 7.12 -5.53 -37.50
N ASN A 157 7.50 -6.53 -38.28
CA ASN A 157 7.73 -7.88 -37.77
C ASN A 157 8.94 -7.89 -36.81
N ASN A 158 10.04 -7.28 -37.18
CA ASN A 158 11.23 -7.16 -36.35
C ASN A 158 10.95 -6.36 -35.08
N LEU A 159 10.14 -5.28 -35.13
CA LEU A 159 9.75 -4.51 -33.96
C LEU A 159 8.95 -5.36 -32.97
N ASN A 160 8.04 -6.21 -33.47
CA ASN A 160 7.29 -7.15 -32.63
C ASN A 160 8.24 -8.09 -31.88
N GLU A 161 9.13 -8.77 -32.63
CA GLU A 161 10.08 -9.71 -32.05
C GLU A 161 11.00 -9.01 -31.02
N TYR A 162 11.49 -7.81 -31.36
CA TYR A 162 12.42 -7.07 -30.52
C TYR A 162 11.76 -6.57 -29.21
N VAL A 163 10.52 -6.09 -29.29
CA VAL A 163 9.76 -5.67 -28.09
C VAL A 163 9.42 -6.87 -27.20
N GLU A 164 9.09 -8.03 -27.78
CA GLU A 164 8.83 -9.24 -27.03
C GLU A 164 10.11 -9.82 -26.39
N ALA A 165 11.23 -9.81 -27.13
CA ALA A 165 12.53 -10.26 -26.61
C ALA A 165 12.99 -9.36 -25.46
N LYS A 166 12.84 -8.04 -25.59
CA LYS A 166 13.22 -7.08 -24.54
C LYS A 166 12.35 -7.22 -23.28
N LYS A 167 11.06 -7.54 -23.43
CA LYS A 167 10.19 -7.87 -22.28
C LYS A 167 10.73 -9.04 -21.46
N SER A 168 11.25 -10.06 -22.11
CA SER A 168 11.83 -11.24 -21.43
C SER A 168 13.15 -10.93 -20.72
N GLN A 169 13.94 -9.99 -21.25
CA GLN A 169 15.22 -9.57 -20.66
C GLN A 169 15.04 -8.57 -19.52
N MET A 170 14.05 -7.70 -19.60
CA MET A 170 13.73 -6.80 -18.50
C MET A 170 13.04 -7.59 -17.39
N GLN A 171 13.56 -7.53 -16.17
CA GLN A 171 12.95 -8.14 -14.98
C GLN A 171 11.57 -7.53 -14.62
N ILE A 172 10.93 -6.87 -15.57
CA ILE A 172 9.68 -6.11 -15.42
C ILE A 172 8.53 -7.03 -14.98
N SER A 173 8.46 -8.25 -15.54
CA SER A 173 7.44 -9.21 -15.13
C SER A 173 7.57 -9.61 -13.66
N ARG A 174 8.80 -9.77 -13.16
CA ARG A 174 9.05 -10.08 -11.75
C ARG A 174 8.67 -8.91 -10.82
N MET A 175 9.01 -7.69 -11.20
CA MET A 175 8.61 -6.49 -10.43
C MET A 175 7.09 -6.31 -10.43
N GLN A 176 6.42 -6.57 -11.53
CA GLN A 176 4.97 -6.50 -11.68
C GLN A 176 4.27 -7.50 -10.76
N HIS A 177 4.67 -8.78 -10.79
CA HIS A 177 4.15 -9.80 -9.90
C HIS A 177 4.45 -9.49 -8.42
N PHE A 178 5.64 -8.97 -8.15
CA PHE A 178 6.03 -8.58 -6.79
C PHE A 178 5.16 -7.44 -6.26
N TYR A 179 4.95 -6.37 -7.04
CA TYR A 179 4.05 -5.28 -6.67
C TYR A 179 2.63 -5.79 -6.40
N GLN A 180 2.07 -6.60 -7.30
CA GLN A 180 0.73 -7.16 -7.16
C GLN A 180 0.62 -8.04 -5.92
N PHE A 181 1.59 -8.90 -5.67
CA PHE A 181 1.63 -9.76 -4.50
C PHE A 181 1.62 -8.94 -3.20
N LEU A 182 2.49 -7.93 -3.10
CA LEU A 182 2.57 -7.05 -1.94
C LEU A 182 1.29 -6.23 -1.75
N SER A 183 0.74 -5.66 -2.82
CA SER A 183 -0.51 -4.90 -2.78
C SER A 183 -1.68 -5.79 -2.36
N THR A 184 -1.81 -7.00 -2.93
CA THR A 184 -2.86 -7.97 -2.59
C THR A 184 -2.79 -8.38 -1.13
N ILE A 185 -1.60 -8.71 -0.60
CA ILE A 185 -1.43 -9.06 0.82
C ILE A 185 -1.83 -7.89 1.71
N SER A 186 -1.45 -6.66 1.36
CA SER A 186 -1.79 -5.47 2.15
C SER A 186 -3.29 -5.22 2.19
N TRP A 187 -3.98 -5.34 1.06
CA TRP A 187 -5.44 -5.22 0.99
C TRP A 187 -6.15 -6.34 1.73
N ALA A 188 -5.68 -7.58 1.58
CA ALA A 188 -6.22 -8.73 2.33
C ALA A 188 -6.04 -8.54 3.84
N GLY A 189 -4.86 -8.10 4.27
CA GLY A 189 -4.59 -7.77 5.68
C GLY A 189 -5.52 -6.67 6.21
N LEU A 190 -5.69 -5.59 5.46
CA LEU A 190 -6.59 -4.49 5.82
C LEU A 190 -8.03 -4.99 5.97
N PHE A 191 -8.51 -5.81 5.03
CA PHE A 191 -9.87 -6.34 5.06
C PHE A 191 -10.08 -7.28 6.26
N VAL A 192 -9.18 -8.24 6.48
CA VAL A 192 -9.28 -9.23 7.56
C VAL A 192 -9.21 -8.56 8.92
N PHE A 193 -8.18 -7.75 9.17
CA PHE A 193 -7.99 -7.12 10.48
C PHE A 193 -8.96 -5.98 10.73
N GLY A 194 -9.35 -5.22 9.70
CA GLY A 194 -10.39 -4.22 9.79
C GLY A 194 -11.75 -4.85 10.15
N SER A 195 -12.13 -5.95 9.49
CA SER A 195 -13.35 -6.70 9.79
C SER A 195 -13.32 -7.25 11.22
N LEU A 196 -12.17 -7.76 11.67
CA LEU A 196 -12.02 -8.27 13.04
C LEU A 196 -12.20 -7.16 14.07
N ILE A 197 -11.67 -5.97 13.86
CA ILE A 197 -11.89 -4.80 14.72
C ILE A 197 -13.38 -4.48 14.81
N ILE A 198 -14.08 -4.41 13.68
CA ILE A 198 -15.52 -4.14 13.64
C ILE A 198 -16.30 -5.22 14.40
N LEU A 199 -15.98 -6.48 14.20
CA LEU A 199 -16.64 -7.60 14.90
C LEU A 199 -16.42 -7.54 16.41
N ILE A 200 -15.19 -7.24 16.87
CA ILE A 200 -14.89 -7.09 18.30
C ILE A 200 -15.69 -5.93 18.89
N VAL A 201 -15.67 -4.78 18.23
CA VAL A 201 -16.42 -3.60 18.69
C VAL A 201 -17.91 -3.90 18.75
N ARG A 202 -18.49 -4.50 17.70
CA ARG A 202 -19.91 -4.92 17.68
C ARG A 202 -20.24 -5.91 18.79
N TYR A 203 -19.39 -6.89 19.04
CA TYR A 203 -19.55 -7.85 20.12
C TYR A 203 -19.60 -7.17 21.49
N LEU A 204 -18.66 -6.25 21.73
CA LEU A 204 -18.60 -5.49 22.99
C LEU A 204 -19.84 -4.62 23.21
N PHE A 205 -20.38 -4.00 22.15
CA PHE A 205 -21.63 -3.25 22.20
C PHE A 205 -22.85 -4.15 22.45
N ALA A 206 -22.93 -5.31 21.81
CA ALA A 206 -24.05 -6.24 21.97
C ALA A 206 -24.18 -6.80 23.39
N HIS A 207 -23.07 -6.95 24.10
CA HIS A 207 -23.06 -7.47 25.48
C HIS A 207 -23.30 -6.38 26.54
N ARG A 208 -23.81 -5.20 26.15
CA ARG A 208 -24.14 -4.08 27.05
C ARG A 208 -23.01 -3.69 28.02
N ILE A 209 -21.77 -3.86 27.61
CA ILE A 209 -20.63 -3.45 28.41
C ILE A 209 -20.69 -1.94 28.62
N ASN A 210 -20.45 -1.48 29.85
CA ASN A 210 -20.45 -0.07 30.18
C ASN A 210 -19.52 0.70 29.21
N LYS A 211 -20.03 1.79 28.59
CA LYS A 211 -19.33 2.61 27.62
C LYS A 211 -17.92 3.02 28.08
N TRP A 212 -17.77 3.37 29.35
CA TRP A 212 -16.49 3.82 29.90
C TRP A 212 -15.47 2.69 30.03
N ARG A 213 -15.92 1.45 30.31
CA ARG A 213 -15.04 0.28 30.30
C ARG A 213 -14.60 -0.10 28.89
N LEU A 214 -15.50 0.07 27.92
CA LEU A 214 -15.17 -0.14 26.52
C LEU A 214 -14.10 0.88 26.06
N PHE A 215 -14.27 2.16 26.38
CA PHE A 215 -13.29 3.18 26.08
C PHE A 215 -11.96 2.96 26.81
N TYR A 216 -11.98 2.52 28.06
CA TYR A 216 -10.79 2.15 28.79
C TYR A 216 -10.02 1.01 28.10
N GLY A 217 -10.71 -0.06 27.71
CA GLY A 217 -10.12 -1.19 27.00
C GLY A 217 -9.57 -0.81 25.62
N SER A 218 -10.32 0.01 24.87
CA SER A 218 -9.85 0.49 23.54
C SER A 218 -8.67 1.45 23.64
N GLY A 219 -8.66 2.36 24.63
CA GLY A 219 -7.54 3.24 24.88
C GLY A 219 -6.26 2.48 25.23
N LEU A 220 -6.38 1.47 26.08
CA LEU A 220 -5.26 0.58 26.41
C LEU A 220 -4.77 -0.21 25.17
N ALA A 221 -5.70 -0.72 24.36
CA ALA A 221 -5.38 -1.42 23.12
C ALA A 221 -4.60 -0.53 22.15
N MET A 222 -5.00 0.73 22.01
CA MET A 222 -4.30 1.71 21.16
C MET A 222 -2.88 2.02 21.67
N ILE A 223 -2.69 2.16 22.98
CA ILE A 223 -1.35 2.38 23.57
C ILE A 223 -0.45 1.18 23.30
N ILE A 224 -0.93 -0.04 23.53
CA ILE A 224 -0.17 -1.27 23.29
C ILE A 224 0.16 -1.40 21.80
N SER A 225 -0.82 -1.15 20.92
CA SER A 225 -0.62 -1.17 19.47
C SER A 225 0.45 -0.18 19.03
N GLY A 226 0.39 1.05 19.54
CA GLY A 226 1.41 2.07 19.26
C GLY A 226 2.80 1.63 19.72
N GLY A 227 2.92 1.05 20.93
CA GLY A 227 4.19 0.51 21.43
C GLY A 227 4.73 -0.64 20.57
N LEU A 228 3.88 -1.57 20.13
CA LEU A 228 4.26 -2.66 19.24
C LEU A 228 4.74 -2.13 17.88
N LEU A 229 4.02 -1.18 17.28
CA LEU A 229 4.43 -0.55 16.01
C LEU A 229 5.78 0.15 16.13
N MET A 230 6.02 0.85 17.24
CA MET A 230 7.29 1.51 17.51
C MET A 230 8.44 0.49 17.61
N THR A 231 8.21 -0.63 18.29
CA THR A 231 9.20 -1.72 18.41
C THR A 231 9.49 -2.35 17.05
N ILE A 232 8.46 -2.59 16.24
CA ILE A 232 8.59 -3.12 14.89
C ILE A 232 9.37 -2.13 14.00
N ALA A 233 9.04 -0.83 14.07
CA ALA A 233 9.75 0.21 13.30
C ALA A 233 11.24 0.28 13.68
N LEU A 234 11.58 0.18 14.97
CA LEU A 234 12.96 0.12 15.44
C LEU A 234 13.68 -1.13 14.89
N PHE A 235 13.03 -2.29 14.94
CA PHE A 235 13.60 -3.52 14.43
C PHE A 235 13.88 -3.45 12.93
N PHE A 236 12.95 -2.94 12.13
CA PHE A 236 13.16 -2.72 10.70
C PHE A 236 14.24 -1.67 10.41
N SER A 237 14.32 -0.60 11.20
CA SER A 237 15.37 0.41 11.07
C SER A 237 16.75 -0.17 11.32
N LEU A 238 16.93 -0.93 12.40
CA LEU A 238 18.19 -1.61 12.74
C LEU A 238 18.52 -2.71 11.73
N GLY A 239 17.52 -3.51 11.31
CA GLY A 239 17.69 -4.57 10.32
C GLY A 239 18.10 -4.05 8.96
N SER A 240 17.56 -2.93 8.50
CA SER A 240 17.92 -2.32 7.22
C SER A 240 19.38 -1.85 7.18
N ILE A 241 19.94 -1.46 8.34
CA ILE A 241 21.35 -1.09 8.48
C ILE A 241 22.24 -2.34 8.51
N ALA A 242 21.79 -3.40 9.23
CA ALA A 242 22.60 -4.60 9.45
C ALA A 242 22.67 -5.54 8.24
N PHE A 243 21.59 -5.64 7.46
CA PHE A 243 21.50 -6.60 6.34
C PHE A 243 22.00 -6.06 5.00
N GLY A 244 22.55 -4.83 4.96
CA GLY A 244 23.15 -4.32 3.72
C GLY A 244 22.21 -4.36 2.50
N ILE A 245 20.90 -4.17 2.70
CA ILE A 245 19.89 -4.12 1.62
C ILE A 245 20.15 -2.94 0.65
N GLY A 246 21.41 -2.50 0.62
CA GLY A 246 21.89 -1.33 -0.11
C GLY A 246 21.82 -1.44 -1.64
N ASP A 247 21.77 -2.64 -2.19
CA ASP A 247 21.83 -2.84 -3.64
C ASP A 247 20.47 -2.69 -4.34
N LEU A 248 19.36 -2.70 -3.59
CA LEU A 248 18.02 -2.47 -4.10
C LEU A 248 17.51 -1.12 -3.58
N LEU A 249 17.91 -0.05 -4.25
CA LEU A 249 17.58 1.33 -3.87
C LEU A 249 16.08 1.53 -3.57
N TYR A 250 15.21 0.93 -4.38
CA TYR A 250 13.77 1.01 -4.22
C TYR A 250 13.25 0.30 -2.95
N VAL A 251 13.81 -0.85 -2.61
CA VAL A 251 13.42 -1.59 -1.38
C VAL A 251 13.82 -0.79 -0.15
N ARG A 252 14.99 -0.18 -0.16
CA ARG A 252 15.47 0.70 0.90
C ARG A 252 14.53 1.89 1.10
N GLU A 253 14.13 2.56 0.03
CA GLU A 253 13.22 3.72 0.07
C GLU A 253 11.83 3.34 0.62
N ILE A 254 11.29 2.19 0.18
CA ILE A 254 10.02 1.65 0.71
C ILE A 254 10.15 1.38 2.21
N CYS A 255 11.23 0.73 2.65
CA CYS A 255 11.45 0.44 4.07
C CYS A 255 11.55 1.73 4.90
N PHE A 256 12.28 2.74 4.44
CA PHE A 256 12.37 4.02 5.15
C PHE A 256 11.03 4.75 5.24
N SER A 257 10.27 4.78 4.14
CA SER A 257 8.93 5.36 4.15
C SER A 257 8.01 4.63 5.13
N MET A 258 8.04 3.30 5.10
CA MET A 258 7.26 2.46 6.01
C MET A 258 7.62 2.74 7.48
N VAL A 259 8.89 2.79 7.81
CA VAL A 259 9.38 3.11 9.16
C VAL A 259 8.90 4.49 9.59
N ARG A 260 9.04 5.52 8.73
CA ARG A 260 8.58 6.88 9.03
C ARG A 260 7.07 6.95 9.29
N LEU A 261 6.27 6.27 8.48
CA LEU A 261 4.82 6.20 8.66
C LEU A 261 4.45 5.46 9.94
N GLN A 262 5.14 4.36 10.25
CA GLN A 262 4.92 3.61 11.50
C GLN A 262 5.19 4.45 12.73
N TRP A 263 6.26 5.27 12.74
CA TRP A 263 6.53 6.21 13.82
C TRP A 263 5.40 7.23 14.00
N MET A 264 4.90 7.81 12.90
CA MET A 264 3.78 8.77 12.96
C MET A 264 2.50 8.12 13.51
N PHE A 265 2.11 6.96 12.97
CA PHE A 265 0.91 6.26 13.44
C PHE A 265 1.06 5.74 14.87
N SER A 266 2.25 5.28 15.25
CA SER A 266 2.56 4.86 16.62
C SER A 266 2.37 6.01 17.61
N ALA A 267 2.98 7.17 17.35
CA ALA A 267 2.81 8.36 18.19
C ALA A 267 1.33 8.79 18.30
N MET A 268 0.62 8.81 17.18
CA MET A 268 -0.81 9.15 17.14
C MET A 268 -1.64 8.17 17.99
N LEU A 269 -1.41 6.87 17.83
CA LEU A 269 -2.12 5.85 18.60
C LEU A 269 -1.84 5.94 20.10
N ILE A 270 -0.58 6.19 20.49
CA ILE A 270 -0.21 6.35 21.91
C ILE A 270 -0.91 7.58 22.49
N ILE A 271 -0.85 8.72 21.82
CA ILE A 271 -1.47 9.97 22.30
C ILE A 271 -2.99 9.81 22.42
N LEU A 272 -3.66 9.38 21.36
CA LEU A 272 -5.12 9.17 21.36
C LEU A 272 -5.52 8.11 22.37
N GLY A 273 -4.80 7.00 22.41
CA GLY A 273 -5.04 5.92 23.38
C GLY A 273 -4.90 6.40 24.82
N PHE A 274 -3.88 7.23 25.12
CA PHE A 274 -3.67 7.80 26.43
C PHE A 274 -4.81 8.76 26.85
N VAL A 275 -5.25 9.63 25.94
CA VAL A 275 -6.37 10.54 26.21
C VAL A 275 -7.66 9.75 26.48
N ILE A 276 -7.98 8.76 25.66
CA ILE A 276 -9.17 7.90 25.85
C ILE A 276 -9.08 7.10 27.16
N PHE A 277 -7.92 6.55 27.45
CA PHE A 277 -7.66 5.78 28.67
C PHE A 277 -7.85 6.63 29.92
N MET A 278 -7.22 7.82 29.97
CA MET A 278 -7.29 8.72 31.14
C MET A 278 -8.72 9.27 31.36
N THR A 279 -9.38 9.73 30.29
CA THR A 279 -10.77 10.23 30.39
C THR A 279 -11.73 9.12 30.87
N SER A 280 -11.53 7.91 30.40
CA SER A 280 -12.35 6.75 30.81
C SER A 280 -12.10 6.37 32.26
N ARG A 281 -10.85 6.39 32.70
CA ARG A 281 -10.46 6.11 34.09
C ARG A 281 -11.06 7.10 35.05
N LEU A 282 -10.94 8.40 34.77
CA LEU A 282 -11.51 9.45 35.62
C LEU A 282 -13.03 9.32 35.76
N LYS A 283 -13.73 8.99 34.67
CA LYS A 283 -15.18 8.75 34.71
C LYS A 283 -15.56 7.50 35.49
N ILE A 284 -14.81 6.43 35.38
CA ILE A 284 -15.05 5.21 36.17
C ILE A 284 -14.82 5.49 37.65
N GLU A 285 -13.76 6.19 38.02
CA GLU A 285 -13.47 6.59 39.38
C GLU A 285 -14.56 7.49 39.96
N SER A 286 -15.03 8.49 39.19
CA SER A 286 -16.15 9.36 39.57
C SER A 286 -17.45 8.58 39.81
N LEU A 287 -17.77 7.59 38.99
CA LEU A 287 -18.95 6.76 39.16
C LEU A 287 -18.82 5.89 40.41
N LEU A 288 -17.65 5.34 40.68
CA LEU A 288 -17.42 4.51 41.89
C LEU A 288 -17.45 5.33 43.17
N SER A 289 -17.00 6.58 43.17
CA SER A 289 -17.06 7.47 44.32
C SER A 289 -18.50 7.82 44.72
N HIS A 290 -19.37 8.10 43.72
CA HIS A 290 -20.81 8.35 43.98
C HIS A 290 -21.49 7.13 44.70
N TYR A 291 -21.18 5.92 44.22
CA TYR A 291 -21.72 4.71 44.89
C TYR A 291 -21.19 4.45 46.31
N ARG A 292 -20.06 5.09 46.67
CA ARG A 292 -19.45 4.92 48.02
C ARG A 292 -20.00 5.91 49.03
N PHE A 293 -20.54 7.05 48.61
CA PHE A 293 -21.16 8.06 49.50
C PHE A 293 -22.61 7.81 49.82
N ASP A 294 -23.30 7.00 49.01
CA ASP A 294 -24.71 6.66 49.24
C ASP A 294 -24.90 5.40 50.13
N ARG A 295 -23.82 4.93 50.81
CA ARG A 295 -23.85 3.92 51.86
C ARG A 295 -23.45 4.50 53.22
#